data_0f9a7d14aee2a6170e3a06ce93c7ca56
#
_entry.id   0f9a7d14aee2a6170e3a06ce93c7ca56
#
_cell.length_a   1.000
_cell.length_b   1.000
_cell.length_c   1.000
_cell.angle_alpha   90.00
_cell.angle_beta   90.00
_cell.angle_gamma   90.00
#
_symmetry.space_group_name_H-M   'P 1'
#
loop_
_entity.id
_entity.type
_entity.pdbx_description
1 polymer ?
#
loop_
_entity_poly.entity_id
_entity_poly.type
_entity_poly.pdbx_seq_one_letter_code
_entity_poly.pdbx_strand_id
1 'polypeptide(L)'
;DFIFKVLSQEEEKFGKTIDQGLSILSDMEKQMEADGVKVLSGENAFKLYDTYGFPMDLTQEILEEKGFSVDEEGFKKAMEVQRTTARKARKVTNYMGADETVYESVDPSVTTEFVGYDSLNCKSKITVLTTETEIVEALSDGEVGTVIVEQTPFYATMGGQQGDKGIIRTATGEFQVEDTIKLLGGKVGHVGKMISGMMKTGDEADLSVDAALRAKICKNHSATHLLQKALREVLGTHVEQAGSYQDGERTRFDFSHFAAMTPEELEKVEKIVNDKIAEAIPVRTDVMTVDEAKKTGAMALFGEKYGETVRVVSMGDFSKEFCGGTHVKNTSEIAAFKIISENGVAAGVRRIEALTGDNVFAYYRNLEKELLEAAKAAKATPATLTEKIEHMQAEIKALTSENESLKSKAAKEALGDVMDQIVEVKGVKLLASAVDGVDMNGLRDLGDQLK
;
A
#
# COMPACT_ATOMS: atom_id res chain seq x y z
N ASP A 1 -2.07 20.25 24.11
CA ASP A 1 -1.62 20.61 22.74
C ASP A 1 -1.85 19.55 21.69
N PHE A 2 -1.55 18.27 21.95
CA PHE A 2 -1.77 17.17 21.01
C PHE A 2 -3.26 16.98 20.68
N ILE A 3 -4.11 16.90 21.70
CA ILE A 3 -5.58 16.73 21.53
C ILE A 3 -6.16 17.86 20.69
N PHE A 4 -5.71 19.09 20.92
CA PHE A 4 -6.15 20.26 20.16
C PHE A 4 -5.78 20.15 18.68
N LYS A 5 -4.56 19.71 18.36
CA LYS A 5 -4.13 19.51 16.97
C LYS A 5 -4.95 18.44 16.26
N VAL A 6 -5.21 17.32 16.93
CA VAL A 6 -6.04 16.24 16.37
C VAL A 6 -7.45 16.72 16.10
N LEU A 7 -8.09 17.37 17.08
CA LEU A 7 -9.45 17.90 16.92
C LEU A 7 -9.53 18.94 15.81
N SER A 8 -8.60 19.91 15.77
CA SER A 8 -8.61 20.95 14.73
C SER A 8 -8.42 20.39 13.33
N GLN A 9 -7.61 19.36 13.17
CA GLN A 9 -7.41 18.71 11.85
C GLN A 9 -8.60 17.86 11.42
N GLU A 10 -9.22 17.14 12.36
CA GLU A 10 -10.44 16.39 12.04
C GLU A 10 -11.60 17.36 11.71
N GLU A 11 -11.70 18.50 12.43
CA GLU A 11 -12.66 19.56 12.13
C GLU A 11 -12.42 20.16 10.75
N GLU A 12 -11.18 20.47 10.40
CA GLU A 12 -10.83 21.00 9.07
C GLU A 12 -11.12 20.00 7.93
N LYS A 13 -10.78 18.72 8.13
CA LYS A 13 -11.10 17.67 7.16
C LYS A 13 -12.60 17.48 6.99
N PHE A 14 -13.32 17.43 8.13
CA PHE A 14 -14.76 17.29 8.13
C PHE A 14 -15.43 18.49 7.46
N GLY A 15 -14.96 19.72 7.74
CA GLY A 15 -15.41 20.92 7.07
C GLY A 15 -15.27 20.84 5.55
N LYS A 16 -14.10 20.43 5.04
CA LYS A 16 -13.89 20.23 3.59
C LYS A 16 -14.83 19.16 3.00
N THR A 17 -15.06 18.07 3.74
CA THR A 17 -16.00 17.02 3.33
C THR A 17 -17.43 17.57 3.23
N ILE A 18 -17.85 18.35 4.23
CA ILE A 18 -19.17 19.01 4.23
C ILE A 18 -19.30 19.98 3.06
N ASP A 19 -18.33 20.87 2.85
CA ASP A 19 -18.34 21.85 1.75
C ASP A 19 -18.44 21.16 0.37
N GLN A 20 -17.66 20.10 0.17
CA GLN A 20 -17.70 19.31 -1.06
C GLN A 20 -19.04 18.58 -1.23
N GLY A 21 -19.56 17.97 -0.17
CA GLY A 21 -20.85 17.28 -0.17
C GLY A 21 -22.00 18.23 -0.46
N LEU A 22 -22.02 19.42 0.14
CA LEU A 22 -23.00 20.47 -0.11
C LEU A 22 -22.99 20.92 -1.58
N SER A 23 -21.81 21.10 -2.18
CA SER A 23 -21.69 21.47 -3.58
C SER A 23 -22.29 20.42 -4.50
N ILE A 24 -21.97 19.13 -4.26
CA ILE A 24 -22.47 18.00 -5.05
C ILE A 24 -23.99 17.85 -4.86
N LEU A 25 -24.48 17.96 -3.63
CA LEU A 25 -25.91 17.91 -3.33
C LEU A 25 -26.68 19.03 -4.05
N SER A 26 -26.14 20.24 -4.04
CA SER A 26 -26.72 21.38 -4.76
C SER A 26 -26.83 21.15 -6.28
N ASP A 27 -25.84 20.49 -6.87
CA ASP A 27 -25.90 20.14 -8.30
C ASP A 27 -26.93 19.03 -8.58
N MET A 28 -27.05 18.04 -7.67
CA MET A 28 -28.10 17.04 -7.74
C MET A 28 -29.50 17.65 -7.59
N GLU A 29 -29.69 18.61 -6.69
CA GLU A 29 -30.94 19.35 -6.52
C GLU A 29 -31.36 20.09 -7.81
N LYS A 30 -30.46 20.82 -8.45
CA LYS A 30 -30.71 21.49 -9.72
C LYS A 30 -31.16 20.52 -10.83
N GLN A 31 -30.51 19.35 -10.86
CA GLN A 31 -30.88 18.30 -11.80
C GLN A 31 -32.27 17.75 -11.50
N MET A 32 -32.59 17.51 -10.23
CA MET A 32 -33.91 17.03 -9.80
C MET A 32 -35.02 18.06 -10.13
N GLU A 33 -34.74 19.32 -9.94
CA GLU A 33 -35.66 20.42 -10.33
C GLU A 33 -35.89 20.42 -11.84
N ALA A 34 -34.84 20.32 -12.65
CA ALA A 34 -34.92 20.26 -14.11
C ALA A 34 -35.72 19.07 -14.62
N ASP A 35 -35.55 17.91 -13.95
CA ASP A 35 -36.23 16.68 -14.33
C ASP A 35 -37.64 16.54 -13.70
N GLY A 36 -38.04 17.46 -12.82
CA GLY A 36 -39.34 17.45 -12.13
C GLY A 36 -39.45 16.33 -11.09
N VAL A 37 -38.30 15.82 -10.59
CA VAL A 37 -38.22 14.71 -9.61
C VAL A 37 -38.07 15.29 -8.22
N LYS A 38 -38.85 14.77 -7.24
CA LYS A 38 -38.80 15.24 -5.84
C LYS A 38 -38.14 14.27 -4.88
N VAL A 39 -37.64 13.15 -5.36
CA VAL A 39 -37.01 12.12 -4.53
C VAL A 39 -35.59 11.89 -5.03
N LEU A 40 -34.59 12.13 -4.20
CA LEU A 40 -33.20 11.74 -4.49
C LEU A 40 -33.09 10.23 -4.47
N SER A 41 -32.54 9.65 -5.54
CA SER A 41 -32.39 8.20 -5.62
C SER A 41 -31.43 7.66 -4.52
N GLY A 42 -31.73 6.46 -4.03
CA GLY A 42 -30.89 5.80 -3.03
C GLY A 42 -29.46 5.59 -3.48
N GLU A 43 -29.22 5.40 -4.78
CA GLU A 43 -27.86 5.30 -5.36
C GLU A 43 -27.10 6.61 -5.24
N ASN A 44 -27.73 7.75 -5.53
CA ASN A 44 -27.10 9.07 -5.40
C ASN A 44 -26.84 9.44 -3.94
N ALA A 45 -27.80 9.14 -3.04
CA ALA A 45 -27.61 9.32 -1.61
C ALA A 45 -26.47 8.42 -1.07
N PHE A 46 -26.39 7.17 -1.54
CA PHE A 46 -25.30 6.27 -1.20
C PHE A 46 -23.94 6.77 -1.74
N LYS A 47 -23.89 7.32 -2.94
CA LYS A 47 -22.68 7.91 -3.52
C LYS A 47 -22.19 9.11 -2.69
N LEU A 48 -23.09 9.98 -2.24
CA LEU A 48 -22.74 11.08 -1.32
C LEU A 48 -22.11 10.56 -0.03
N TYR A 49 -22.71 9.51 0.56
CA TYR A 49 -22.24 8.91 1.79
C TYR A 49 -20.93 8.13 1.64
N ASP A 50 -20.87 7.18 0.70
CA ASP A 50 -19.76 6.22 0.57
C ASP A 50 -18.53 6.83 -0.11
N THR A 51 -18.74 7.64 -1.16
CA THR A 51 -17.65 8.20 -1.97
C THR A 51 -17.14 9.53 -1.42
N TYR A 52 -18.06 10.37 -0.96
CA TYR A 52 -17.73 11.73 -0.53
C TYR A 52 -17.78 11.93 0.99
N GLY A 53 -18.19 10.91 1.74
CA GLY A 53 -18.24 10.96 3.21
C GLY A 53 -19.31 11.92 3.76
N PHE A 54 -20.28 12.35 2.93
CA PHE A 54 -21.31 13.29 3.35
C PHE A 54 -22.43 12.57 4.12
N PRO A 55 -22.76 12.99 5.37
CA PRO A 55 -23.70 12.27 6.23
C PRO A 55 -25.09 12.16 5.60
N MET A 56 -25.71 10.97 5.73
CA MET A 56 -27.07 10.72 5.23
C MET A 56 -28.11 11.58 5.94
N ASP A 57 -27.97 11.75 7.25
CA ASP A 57 -28.89 12.57 8.07
C ASP A 57 -28.89 14.02 7.59
N LEU A 58 -27.72 14.58 7.29
CA LEU A 58 -27.58 15.92 6.77
C LEU A 58 -28.13 16.05 5.34
N THR A 59 -27.96 15.01 4.50
CA THR A 59 -28.58 14.96 3.17
C THR A 59 -30.10 15.02 3.25
N GLN A 60 -30.68 14.26 4.17
CA GLN A 60 -32.12 14.26 4.42
C GLN A 60 -32.63 15.63 4.89
N GLU A 61 -32.01 16.20 5.92
CA GLU A 61 -32.41 17.49 6.51
C GLU A 61 -32.41 18.60 5.47
N ILE A 62 -31.35 18.73 4.67
CA ILE A 62 -31.24 19.77 3.62
C ILE A 62 -32.28 19.58 2.52
N LEU A 63 -32.54 18.35 2.10
CA LEU A 63 -33.53 18.07 1.06
C LEU A 63 -34.96 18.33 1.56
N GLU A 64 -35.28 17.95 2.81
CA GLU A 64 -36.59 18.19 3.41
C GLU A 64 -36.89 19.69 3.56
N GLU A 65 -35.92 20.52 3.95
CA GLU A 65 -36.08 21.98 4.00
C GLU A 65 -36.47 22.58 2.64
N LYS A 66 -36.06 21.94 1.54
CA LYS A 66 -36.34 22.38 0.16
C LYS A 66 -37.55 21.67 -0.47
N GLY A 67 -38.24 20.83 0.27
CA GLY A 67 -39.43 20.10 -0.19
C GLY A 67 -39.11 18.88 -1.06
N PHE A 68 -37.88 18.35 -0.97
CA PHE A 68 -37.46 17.09 -1.54
C PHE A 68 -37.43 15.99 -0.48
N SER A 69 -37.23 14.75 -0.91
CA SER A 69 -37.06 13.58 -0.02
C SER A 69 -35.98 12.64 -0.56
N VAL A 70 -35.60 11.62 0.20
CA VAL A 70 -34.60 10.62 -0.16
C VAL A 70 -35.23 9.23 -0.22
N ASP A 71 -34.82 8.41 -1.18
CA ASP A 71 -35.13 6.99 -1.25
C ASP A 71 -34.26 6.19 -0.25
N GLU A 72 -34.72 6.11 1.01
CA GLU A 72 -34.01 5.39 2.08
C GLU A 72 -33.90 3.88 1.82
N GLU A 73 -34.90 3.27 1.16
CA GLU A 73 -34.86 1.85 0.87
C GLU A 73 -33.81 1.54 -0.19
N GLY A 74 -33.72 2.37 -1.22
CA GLY A 74 -32.66 2.29 -2.23
C GLY A 74 -31.28 2.49 -1.63
N PHE A 75 -31.13 3.46 -0.71
CA PHE A 75 -29.87 3.65 0.04
C PHE A 75 -29.47 2.41 0.85
N LYS A 76 -30.40 1.81 1.61
CA LYS A 76 -30.15 0.59 2.38
C LYS A 76 -29.76 -0.60 1.49
N LYS A 77 -30.39 -0.73 0.32
CA LYS A 77 -30.03 -1.76 -0.68
C LYS A 77 -28.61 -1.54 -1.22
N ALA A 78 -28.25 -0.31 -1.58
CA ALA A 78 -26.92 0.02 -2.07
C ALA A 78 -25.84 -0.27 -1.01
N MET A 79 -26.10 0.08 0.25
CA MET A 79 -25.23 -0.22 1.40
C MET A 79 -25.04 -1.74 1.58
N GLU A 80 -26.10 -2.55 1.45
CA GLU A 80 -25.99 -4.00 1.61
C GLU A 80 -25.22 -4.65 0.44
N VAL A 81 -25.39 -4.15 -0.78
CA VAL A 81 -24.59 -4.57 -1.95
C VAL A 81 -23.12 -4.29 -1.70
N GLN A 82 -22.78 -3.10 -1.24
CA GLN A 82 -21.38 -2.74 -0.91
C GLN A 82 -20.79 -3.63 0.19
N ARG A 83 -21.54 -3.85 1.29
CA ARG A 83 -21.13 -4.77 2.37
C ARG A 83 -20.88 -6.19 1.87
N THR A 84 -21.76 -6.69 1.02
CA THR A 84 -21.63 -8.04 0.45
C THR A 84 -20.44 -8.13 -0.50
N THR A 85 -20.21 -7.10 -1.32
CA THR A 85 -19.07 -7.00 -2.23
C THR A 85 -17.75 -6.92 -1.43
N ALA A 86 -17.71 -6.10 -0.39
CA ALA A 86 -16.55 -5.99 0.49
C ALA A 86 -16.25 -7.30 1.24
N ARG A 87 -17.31 -8.05 1.67
CA ARG A 87 -17.13 -9.39 2.25
C ARG A 87 -16.59 -10.40 1.25
N LYS A 88 -17.08 -10.39 0.00
CA LYS A 88 -16.60 -11.29 -1.08
C LYS A 88 -15.19 -10.92 -1.55
N ALA A 89 -14.83 -9.64 -1.54
CA ALA A 89 -13.51 -9.17 -1.93
C ALA A 89 -12.43 -9.47 -0.87
N ARG A 90 -12.82 -9.69 0.40
CA ARG A 90 -11.91 -10.27 1.38
C ARG A 90 -11.68 -11.72 0.96
N LYS A 91 -10.57 -11.96 0.26
CA LYS A 91 -10.04 -13.32 0.13
C LYS A 91 -10.04 -13.92 1.53
N VAL A 92 -10.61 -15.11 1.66
CA VAL A 92 -10.59 -15.90 2.89
C VAL A 92 -9.11 -16.11 3.25
N THR A 93 -8.57 -15.21 4.05
CA THR A 93 -7.31 -15.47 4.72
C THR A 93 -7.69 -16.31 5.93
N ASN A 94 -7.15 -17.50 6.05
CA ASN A 94 -7.36 -18.48 7.12
C ASN A 94 -6.88 -17.99 8.50
N TYR A 95 -7.20 -16.76 8.85
CA TYR A 95 -6.91 -16.16 10.13
C TYR A 95 -8.22 -15.70 10.77
N MET A 96 -8.72 -16.54 11.67
CA MET A 96 -9.95 -16.40 12.47
C MET A 96 -11.29 -16.36 11.69
N GLY A 97 -11.94 -17.51 11.57
CA GLY A 97 -13.38 -17.61 11.34
C GLY A 97 -13.84 -18.11 9.97
N ALA A 98 -13.10 -18.97 9.34
CA ALA A 98 -13.54 -19.74 8.17
C ALA A 98 -13.70 -21.21 8.51
N ASP A 99 -14.48 -21.90 7.68
CA ASP A 99 -14.84 -23.29 7.71
C ASP A 99 -13.79 -24.24 8.30
N GLU A 100 -14.21 -25.33 8.95
CA GLU A 100 -13.35 -26.38 9.49
C GLU A 100 -12.27 -26.77 8.46
N THR A 101 -11.01 -26.46 8.79
CA THR A 101 -9.88 -26.79 7.94
C THR A 101 -9.39 -28.19 8.27
N VAL A 102 -8.78 -28.90 7.32
CA VAL A 102 -8.15 -30.21 7.53
C VAL A 102 -7.22 -30.21 8.77
N TYR A 103 -6.66 -29.08 9.13
CA TYR A 103 -5.75 -28.94 10.26
C TYR A 103 -6.41 -29.11 11.64
N GLU A 104 -7.73 -28.92 11.75
CA GLU A 104 -8.48 -29.15 12.99
C GLU A 104 -8.62 -30.62 13.30
N SER A 105 -8.53 -31.48 12.28
CA SER A 105 -8.53 -32.93 12.42
C SER A 105 -7.17 -33.51 12.81
N VAL A 106 -6.11 -32.70 12.83
CA VAL A 106 -4.77 -33.13 13.26
C VAL A 106 -4.75 -33.33 14.76
N ASP A 107 -4.23 -34.46 15.22
CA ASP A 107 -4.12 -34.82 16.64
C ASP A 107 -3.59 -33.63 17.47
N PRO A 108 -4.32 -33.20 18.52
CA PRO A 108 -3.90 -32.12 19.39
C PRO A 108 -2.55 -32.27 20.08
N SER A 109 -2.08 -33.52 20.24
CA SER A 109 -0.78 -33.81 20.84
C SER A 109 0.42 -33.53 19.92
N VAL A 110 0.17 -33.39 18.62
CA VAL A 110 1.21 -33.02 17.64
C VAL A 110 1.59 -31.58 17.88
N THR A 111 2.88 -31.30 18.06
CA THR A 111 3.46 -29.95 18.18
C THR A 111 4.71 -29.88 17.31
N THR A 112 5.13 -28.68 16.98
CA THR A 112 6.37 -28.41 16.24
C THR A 112 7.29 -27.50 17.04
N GLU A 113 8.50 -27.91 17.32
CA GLU A 113 9.52 -27.08 17.93
C GLU A 113 10.22 -26.22 16.88
N PHE A 114 10.25 -24.89 17.10
CA PHE A 114 10.95 -23.95 16.22
C PHE A 114 12.41 -23.79 16.63
N VAL A 115 13.34 -24.20 15.77
CA VAL A 115 14.81 -24.11 15.98
C VAL A 115 15.49 -23.07 15.07
N GLY A 116 14.70 -22.31 14.30
CA GLY A 116 15.17 -21.43 13.23
C GLY A 116 15.77 -20.09 13.69
N TYR A 117 15.95 -19.86 15.00
CA TYR A 117 16.73 -18.72 15.48
C TYR A 117 18.23 -18.92 15.32
N ASP A 118 18.68 -20.17 15.48
CA ASP A 118 20.10 -20.53 15.52
C ASP A 118 20.57 -21.25 14.25
N SER A 119 19.66 -21.95 13.56
CA SER A 119 19.98 -22.73 12.37
C SER A 119 18.95 -22.52 11.26
N LEU A 120 19.42 -22.53 10.01
CA LEU A 120 18.58 -22.55 8.81
C LEU A 120 18.32 -23.95 8.28
N ASN A 121 18.91 -24.96 8.92
CA ASN A 121 18.77 -26.37 8.54
C ASN A 121 18.57 -27.23 9.79
N CYS A 122 17.75 -28.25 9.67
CA CYS A 122 17.68 -29.32 10.69
C CYS A 122 17.24 -30.64 10.06
N LYS A 123 17.47 -31.72 10.79
CA LYS A 123 16.83 -33.03 10.54
C LYS A 123 15.61 -33.16 11.42
N SER A 124 14.53 -33.66 10.87
CA SER A 124 13.30 -33.84 11.63
C SER A 124 12.48 -35.00 11.05
N LYS A 125 11.54 -35.49 11.85
CA LYS A 125 10.62 -36.53 11.44
C LYS A 125 9.31 -35.91 10.96
N ILE A 126 8.78 -36.40 9.83
CA ILE A 126 7.46 -36.01 9.32
C ILE A 126 6.40 -36.64 10.24
N THR A 127 5.57 -35.80 10.84
CA THR A 127 4.51 -36.25 11.75
C THR A 127 3.15 -36.34 11.07
N VAL A 128 2.84 -35.42 10.18
CA VAL A 128 1.57 -35.37 9.46
C VAL A 128 1.79 -34.85 8.05
N LEU A 129 1.08 -35.45 7.10
CA LEU A 129 0.93 -34.95 5.73
C LEU A 129 -0.56 -34.68 5.45
N THR A 130 -0.85 -33.57 4.79
CA THR A 130 -2.22 -33.26 4.35
C THR A 130 -2.25 -32.79 2.90
N THR A 131 -3.34 -33.08 2.21
CA THR A 131 -3.78 -32.31 1.05
C THR A 131 -4.55 -31.07 1.53
N GLU A 132 -5.26 -30.37 0.63
CA GLU A 132 -6.14 -29.26 1.03
C GLU A 132 -7.35 -29.73 1.86
N THR A 133 -7.76 -30.98 1.72
CA THR A 133 -9.03 -31.48 2.25
C THR A 133 -8.91 -32.65 3.22
N GLU A 134 -7.80 -33.39 3.22
CA GLU A 134 -7.66 -34.61 4.02
C GLU A 134 -6.23 -34.84 4.51
N ILE A 135 -6.10 -35.57 5.63
CA ILE A 135 -4.84 -36.11 6.13
C ILE A 135 -4.50 -37.37 5.32
N VAL A 136 -3.27 -37.42 4.83
CA VAL A 136 -2.81 -38.52 3.97
C VAL A 136 -1.56 -39.21 4.54
N GLU A 137 -1.35 -40.46 4.17
CA GLU A 137 -0.17 -41.25 4.56
C GLU A 137 1.07 -40.88 3.73
N ALA A 138 0.89 -40.34 2.51
CA ALA A 138 1.95 -39.97 1.58
C ALA A 138 1.55 -38.84 0.66
N LEU A 139 2.54 -38.07 0.20
CA LEU A 139 2.43 -37.12 -0.91
C LEU A 139 3.36 -37.56 -2.03
N SER A 140 2.86 -37.57 -3.26
CA SER A 140 3.57 -37.99 -4.48
C SER A 140 3.93 -36.80 -5.38
N ASP A 141 4.76 -37.07 -6.37
CA ASP A 141 5.23 -36.08 -7.33
C ASP A 141 4.10 -35.21 -7.91
N GLY A 142 4.26 -33.89 -7.87
CA GLY A 142 3.30 -32.89 -8.33
C GLY A 142 2.15 -32.59 -7.38
N GLU A 143 1.95 -33.35 -6.29
CA GLU A 143 0.88 -33.10 -5.33
C GLU A 143 1.17 -31.88 -4.46
N VAL A 144 0.13 -31.06 -4.24
CA VAL A 144 0.11 -29.91 -3.34
C VAL A 144 -0.37 -30.38 -1.96
N GLY A 145 0.28 -29.91 -0.91
CA GLY A 145 -0.09 -30.28 0.44
C GLY A 145 0.63 -29.50 1.52
N THR A 146 0.50 -30.01 2.74
CA THR A 146 1.19 -29.45 3.91
C THR A 146 1.96 -30.55 4.64
N VAL A 147 3.21 -30.26 4.95
CA VAL A 147 4.08 -31.12 5.75
C VAL A 147 4.19 -30.55 7.16
N ILE A 148 3.90 -31.36 8.19
CA ILE A 148 4.11 -31.02 9.61
C ILE A 148 5.19 -31.94 10.15
N VAL A 149 6.12 -31.39 10.92
CA VAL A 149 7.31 -32.06 11.43
C VAL A 149 7.48 -31.83 12.94
N GLU A 150 8.33 -32.65 13.61
CA GLU A 150 8.61 -32.50 15.05
C GLU A 150 9.37 -31.18 15.34
N GLN A 151 10.40 -30.87 14.53
CA GLN A 151 11.22 -29.66 14.66
C GLN A 151 11.38 -28.98 13.31
N THR A 152 11.40 -27.66 13.29
CA THR A 152 11.55 -26.90 12.05
C THR A 152 12.45 -25.67 12.19
N PRO A 153 13.31 -25.37 11.20
CA PRO A 153 14.01 -24.09 11.10
C PRO A 153 13.17 -23.02 10.40
N PHE A 154 11.99 -23.38 9.85
CA PHE A 154 11.13 -22.47 9.09
C PHE A 154 10.30 -21.60 10.03
N TYR A 155 10.44 -20.30 9.92
CA TYR A 155 9.62 -19.34 10.64
C TYR A 155 8.21 -19.29 10.03
N ALA A 156 7.20 -19.53 10.83
CA ALA A 156 5.82 -19.42 10.41
C ALA A 156 5.37 -17.95 10.40
N THR A 157 4.57 -17.55 9.42
CA THR A 157 3.98 -16.20 9.32
C THR A 157 3.36 -15.78 10.65
N MET A 158 3.92 -14.78 11.28
CA MET A 158 3.48 -14.24 12.57
C MET A 158 4.11 -12.86 12.82
N GLY A 159 3.40 -11.99 13.56
CA GLY A 159 3.93 -10.69 13.99
C GLY A 159 4.31 -9.76 12.83
N GLY A 160 3.67 -9.90 11.68
CA GLY A 160 3.96 -9.12 10.47
C GLY A 160 5.12 -9.67 9.62
N GLN A 161 5.90 -10.64 10.11
CA GLN A 161 6.95 -11.27 9.32
C GLN A 161 6.38 -12.36 8.43
N GLN A 162 6.73 -12.35 7.14
CA GLN A 162 6.40 -13.38 6.16
C GLN A 162 7.02 -14.73 6.58
N GLY A 163 6.29 -15.83 6.32
CA GLY A 163 6.77 -17.19 6.52
C GLY A 163 7.92 -17.54 5.58
N ASP A 164 8.78 -18.42 6.04
CA ASP A 164 9.92 -18.89 5.25
C ASP A 164 9.49 -19.78 4.10
N LYS A 165 10.36 -19.80 3.11
CA LYS A 165 10.34 -20.73 1.98
C LYS A 165 11.59 -21.58 2.00
N GLY A 166 11.57 -22.69 1.26
CA GLY A 166 12.74 -23.55 1.17
C GLY A 166 12.39 -24.94 0.70
N ILE A 167 13.17 -25.94 1.14
CA ILE A 167 13.06 -27.31 0.65
C ILE A 167 13.03 -28.27 1.85
N ILE A 168 12.20 -29.29 1.75
CA ILE A 168 12.20 -30.47 2.62
C ILE A 168 12.57 -31.69 1.77
N ARG A 169 13.61 -32.43 2.16
CA ARG A 169 14.08 -33.62 1.45
C ARG A 169 14.02 -34.85 2.32
N THR A 170 13.51 -35.93 1.76
CA THR A 170 13.63 -37.30 2.33
C THR A 170 14.52 -38.13 1.44
N ALA A 171 14.72 -39.39 1.82
CA ALA A 171 15.48 -40.35 0.99
C ALA A 171 14.77 -40.62 -0.37
N THR A 172 13.46 -40.37 -0.48
CA THR A 172 12.60 -40.79 -1.60
C THR A 172 11.90 -39.61 -2.32
N GLY A 173 11.99 -38.38 -1.80
CA GLY A 173 11.30 -37.26 -2.42
C GLY A 173 11.78 -35.90 -1.95
N GLU A 174 11.38 -34.89 -2.71
CA GLU A 174 11.70 -33.50 -2.44
C GLU A 174 10.42 -32.65 -2.54
N PHE A 175 10.20 -31.81 -1.51
CA PHE A 175 9.04 -30.94 -1.34
C PHE A 175 9.49 -29.47 -1.32
N GLN A 176 8.93 -28.66 -2.21
CA GLN A 176 9.14 -27.22 -2.26
C GLN A 176 8.18 -26.53 -1.29
N VAL A 177 8.71 -25.91 -0.23
CA VAL A 177 7.94 -25.09 0.69
C VAL A 177 7.75 -23.70 0.06
N GLU A 178 6.50 -23.34 -0.19
CA GLU A 178 6.11 -22.05 -0.78
C GLU A 178 5.66 -21.05 0.29
N ASP A 179 5.14 -21.53 1.42
CA ASP A 179 4.77 -20.74 2.60
C ASP A 179 4.88 -21.59 3.87
N THR A 180 5.08 -20.92 5.00
CA THR A 180 5.09 -21.54 6.32
C THR A 180 4.08 -20.83 7.22
N ILE A 181 3.11 -21.58 7.72
CA ILE A 181 1.96 -21.08 8.47
C ILE A 181 1.94 -21.61 9.91
N LYS A 182 1.43 -20.78 10.82
CA LYS A 182 1.18 -21.19 12.20
C LYS A 182 -0.21 -21.83 12.30
N LEU A 183 -0.26 -23.04 12.80
CA LEU A 183 -1.50 -23.78 13.05
C LEU A 183 -1.85 -23.78 14.55
N LEU A 184 -3.10 -24.12 14.86
CA LEU A 184 -3.58 -24.25 16.24
C LEU A 184 -2.80 -25.35 17.00
N GLY A 185 -2.64 -25.19 18.31
CA GLY A 185 -1.98 -26.18 19.15
C GLY A 185 -0.45 -26.23 19.01
N GLY A 186 0.19 -25.14 18.53
CA GLY A 186 1.66 -25.06 18.46
C GLY A 186 2.28 -25.83 17.29
N LYS A 187 1.49 -26.13 16.27
CA LYS A 187 1.95 -26.78 15.03
C LYS A 187 2.43 -25.75 14.03
N VAL A 188 3.38 -26.15 13.15
CA VAL A 188 3.83 -25.39 12.00
C VAL A 188 3.56 -26.21 10.74
N GLY A 189 2.81 -25.63 9.81
CA GLY A 189 2.50 -26.21 8.51
C GLY A 189 3.42 -25.65 7.42
N HIS A 190 4.14 -26.52 6.73
CA HIS A 190 4.94 -26.17 5.56
C HIS A 190 4.09 -26.43 4.32
N VAL A 191 3.52 -25.36 3.76
CA VAL A 191 2.61 -25.43 2.60
C VAL A 191 3.42 -25.38 1.32
N GLY A 192 3.12 -26.27 0.37
CA GLY A 192 3.85 -26.30 -0.90
C GLY A 192 3.49 -27.49 -1.76
N LYS A 193 4.45 -27.98 -2.53
CA LYS A 193 4.22 -29.10 -3.45
C LYS A 193 5.40 -30.04 -3.55
N MET A 194 5.11 -31.30 -3.83
CA MET A 194 6.12 -32.29 -4.22
C MET A 194 6.70 -31.92 -5.59
N ILE A 195 8.03 -31.78 -5.66
CA ILE A 195 8.74 -31.49 -6.92
C ILE A 195 9.43 -32.72 -7.50
N SER A 196 9.57 -33.77 -6.70
CA SER A 196 10.02 -35.10 -7.17
C SER A 196 9.76 -36.20 -6.14
N GLY A 197 9.47 -37.39 -6.62
CA GLY A 197 9.40 -38.58 -5.80
C GLY A 197 8.16 -38.66 -4.88
N MET A 198 8.35 -39.16 -3.66
CA MET A 198 7.28 -39.36 -2.68
C MET A 198 7.81 -39.19 -1.24
N MET A 199 6.97 -38.62 -0.37
CA MET A 199 7.18 -38.51 1.07
C MET A 199 6.09 -39.25 1.84
N LYS A 200 6.42 -39.82 2.97
CA LYS A 200 5.47 -40.52 3.85
C LYS A 200 5.52 -39.99 5.27
N THR A 201 4.41 -40.10 5.97
CA THR A 201 4.38 -39.92 7.42
C THR A 201 5.37 -40.88 8.09
N GLY A 202 6.19 -40.36 8.98
CA GLY A 202 7.25 -41.10 9.67
C GLY A 202 8.63 -41.04 9.01
N ASP A 203 8.74 -40.49 7.79
CA ASP A 203 10.03 -40.34 7.12
C ASP A 203 10.93 -39.33 7.86
N GLU A 204 12.24 -39.62 7.89
CA GLU A 204 13.28 -38.65 8.27
C GLU A 204 13.48 -37.68 7.12
N ALA A 205 13.49 -36.39 7.42
CA ALA A 205 13.62 -35.31 6.46
C ALA A 205 14.72 -34.33 6.82
N ASP A 206 15.44 -33.86 5.81
CA ASP A 206 16.37 -32.74 5.90
C ASP A 206 15.60 -31.46 5.48
N LEU A 207 15.46 -30.52 6.40
CA LEU A 207 14.81 -29.26 6.20
C LEU A 207 15.83 -28.15 5.93
N SER A 208 15.62 -27.35 4.88
CA SER A 208 16.53 -26.25 4.49
C SER A 208 15.73 -25.01 4.12
N VAL A 209 15.88 -23.94 4.90
CA VAL A 209 15.29 -22.63 4.63
C VAL A 209 16.05 -21.94 3.50
N ASP A 210 15.34 -21.19 2.65
CA ASP A 210 15.98 -20.26 1.72
C ASP A 210 16.72 -19.16 2.49
N ALA A 211 18.03 -19.35 2.62
CA ALA A 211 18.91 -18.47 3.38
C ALA A 211 18.95 -17.04 2.82
N ALA A 212 18.84 -16.89 1.49
CA ALA A 212 18.89 -15.58 0.85
C ALA A 212 17.61 -14.79 1.11
N LEU A 213 16.45 -15.44 1.01
CA LEU A 213 15.17 -14.85 1.33
C LEU A 213 15.08 -14.50 2.83
N ARG A 214 15.44 -15.42 3.73
CA ARG A 214 15.46 -15.18 5.18
C ARG A 214 16.34 -13.99 5.56
N ALA A 215 17.53 -13.87 4.96
CA ALA A 215 18.42 -12.76 5.21
C ALA A 215 17.79 -11.41 4.84
N LYS A 216 17.08 -11.32 3.70
CA LYS A 216 16.33 -10.12 3.30
C LYS A 216 15.21 -9.78 4.29
N ILE A 217 14.43 -10.77 4.70
CA ILE A 217 13.36 -10.61 5.69
C ILE A 217 13.92 -10.13 7.03
N CYS A 218 15.01 -10.71 7.52
CA CYS A 218 15.70 -10.28 8.74
C CYS A 218 16.16 -8.81 8.69
N LYS A 219 16.69 -8.36 7.53
CA LYS A 219 17.07 -6.96 7.32
C LYS A 219 15.85 -6.04 7.43
N ASN A 220 14.77 -6.36 6.72
CA ASN A 220 13.53 -5.59 6.74
C ASN A 220 12.91 -5.56 8.14
N HIS A 221 12.87 -6.68 8.85
CA HIS A 221 12.30 -6.75 10.20
C HIS A 221 13.15 -5.96 11.21
N SER A 222 14.47 -6.09 11.15
CA SER A 222 15.36 -5.32 12.03
C SER A 222 15.31 -3.82 11.75
N ALA A 223 15.22 -3.42 10.47
CA ALA A 223 15.04 -2.02 10.10
C ALA A 223 13.71 -1.43 10.60
N THR A 224 12.66 -2.26 10.72
CA THR A 224 11.35 -1.83 11.25
C THR A 224 11.47 -1.37 12.71
N HIS A 225 12.25 -2.05 13.54
CA HIS A 225 12.49 -1.62 14.92
C HIS A 225 13.25 -0.30 15.01
N LEU A 226 14.25 -0.11 14.14
CA LEU A 226 14.97 1.17 14.04
C LEU A 226 14.02 2.28 13.54
N LEU A 227 13.18 1.99 12.56
CA LEU A 227 12.19 2.91 12.00
C LEU A 227 11.17 3.35 13.07
N GLN A 228 10.60 2.41 13.83
CA GLN A 228 9.64 2.72 14.89
C GLN A 228 10.25 3.70 15.92
N LYS A 229 11.46 3.43 16.36
CA LYS A 229 12.16 4.30 17.31
C LYS A 229 12.47 5.67 16.72
N ALA A 230 12.95 5.73 15.48
CA ALA A 230 13.22 6.98 14.77
C ALA A 230 11.96 7.84 14.60
N LEU A 231 10.85 7.23 14.22
CA LEU A 231 9.55 7.92 14.12
C LEU A 231 9.13 8.52 15.47
N ARG A 232 9.30 7.78 16.58
CA ARG A 232 9.00 8.31 17.92
C ARG A 232 9.91 9.46 18.34
N GLU A 233 11.16 9.46 17.89
CA GLU A 233 12.08 10.56 18.17
C GLU A 233 11.76 11.83 17.38
N VAL A 234 11.31 11.68 16.12
CA VAL A 234 11.02 12.80 15.23
C VAL A 234 9.62 13.37 15.45
N LEU A 235 8.60 12.49 15.53
CA LEU A 235 7.20 12.87 15.58
C LEU A 235 6.63 12.93 17.00
N GLY A 236 7.23 12.18 17.94
CA GLY A 236 6.80 12.13 19.34
C GLY A 236 6.32 10.76 19.81
N THR A 237 6.12 10.64 21.11
CA THR A 237 5.82 9.38 21.81
C THR A 237 4.43 8.80 21.53
N HIS A 238 3.55 9.56 20.87
CA HIS A 238 2.22 9.11 20.44
C HIS A 238 2.29 8.13 19.25
N VAL A 239 3.43 8.04 18.58
CA VAL A 239 3.63 7.06 17.50
C VAL A 239 3.63 5.66 18.08
N GLU A 240 2.64 4.87 17.69
CA GLU A 240 2.46 3.47 18.07
C GLU A 240 2.21 2.64 16.80
N GLN A 241 2.68 1.40 16.80
CA GLN A 241 2.46 0.48 15.70
C GLN A 241 0.96 0.14 15.61
N ALA A 242 0.36 0.42 14.45
CA ALA A 242 -0.99 -0.02 14.09
C ALA A 242 -0.97 -1.30 13.25
N GLY A 243 0.14 -1.57 12.55
CA GLY A 243 0.37 -2.78 11.79
C GLY A 243 1.78 -2.81 11.22
N SER A 244 2.24 -3.99 10.83
CA SER A 244 3.53 -4.14 10.14
C SER A 244 3.51 -5.34 9.20
N TYR A 245 4.37 -5.32 8.18
CA TYR A 245 4.60 -6.44 7.28
C TYR A 245 6.00 -6.39 6.71
N GLN A 246 6.74 -7.50 6.83
CA GLN A 246 8.09 -7.63 6.33
C GLN A 246 8.20 -8.88 5.45
N ASP A 247 8.60 -8.69 4.21
CA ASP A 247 8.91 -9.73 3.25
C ASP A 247 10.34 -9.60 2.71
N GLY A 248 10.69 -10.33 1.67
CA GLY A 248 12.01 -10.25 1.02
C GLY A 248 12.22 -9.01 0.16
N GLU A 249 11.16 -8.24 -0.12
CA GLU A 249 11.21 -7.09 -0.99
C GLU A 249 11.27 -5.77 -0.21
N ARG A 250 10.41 -5.62 0.81
CA ARG A 250 10.24 -4.37 1.55
C ARG A 250 9.79 -4.59 2.99
N THR A 251 9.83 -3.54 3.77
CA THR A 251 9.08 -3.40 5.01
C THR A 251 7.95 -2.41 4.85
N ARG A 252 6.80 -2.72 5.45
CA ARG A 252 5.65 -1.84 5.59
C ARG A 252 5.38 -1.65 7.07
N PHE A 253 5.24 -0.38 7.47
CA PHE A 253 4.97 -0.02 8.86
C PHE A 253 3.81 0.98 8.92
N ASP A 254 2.73 0.57 9.59
CA ASP A 254 1.55 1.39 9.83
C ASP A 254 1.61 1.91 11.26
N PHE A 255 1.43 3.21 11.45
CA PHE A 255 1.61 3.85 12.74
C PHE A 255 0.59 4.96 12.99
N SER A 256 0.30 5.22 14.27
CA SER A 256 -0.59 6.29 14.68
C SER A 256 0.08 7.66 14.48
N HIS A 257 -0.47 8.46 13.57
CA HIS A 257 -0.09 9.86 13.40
C HIS A 257 -1.21 10.62 12.65
N PHE A 258 -1.41 11.87 13.02
CA PHE A 258 -2.55 12.66 12.60
C PHE A 258 -2.36 13.42 11.27
N ALA A 259 -1.11 13.64 10.82
CA ALA A 259 -0.79 14.40 9.62
C ALA A 259 0.12 13.63 8.66
N ALA A 260 0.18 14.06 7.39
CA ALA A 260 1.24 13.64 6.49
C ALA A 260 2.59 14.14 7.01
N MET A 261 3.62 13.30 6.90
CA MET A 261 4.98 13.70 7.25
C MET A 261 5.52 14.69 6.23
N THR A 262 6.27 15.69 6.72
CA THR A 262 6.98 16.61 5.83
C THR A 262 8.21 15.91 5.20
N PRO A 263 8.72 16.42 4.06
CA PRO A 263 9.97 15.91 3.48
C PRO A 263 11.13 15.93 4.46
N GLU A 264 11.23 16.96 5.30
CA GLU A 264 12.30 17.13 6.30
C GLU A 264 12.16 16.10 7.43
N GLU A 265 10.94 15.77 7.85
CA GLU A 265 10.69 14.71 8.84
C GLU A 265 11.06 13.34 8.29
N LEU A 266 10.70 13.06 7.03
CA LEU A 266 11.05 11.81 6.34
C LEU A 266 12.58 11.67 6.20
N GLU A 267 13.26 12.72 5.76
CA GLU A 267 14.73 12.75 5.64
C GLU A 267 15.40 12.51 7.00
N LYS A 268 14.90 13.15 8.06
CA LYS A 268 15.42 12.98 9.42
C LYS A 268 15.25 11.57 9.95
N VAL A 269 14.08 10.96 9.74
CA VAL A 269 13.81 9.57 10.13
C VAL A 269 14.74 8.63 9.37
N GLU A 270 14.82 8.75 8.04
CA GLU A 270 15.69 7.95 7.20
C GLU A 270 17.18 8.08 7.61
N LYS A 271 17.61 9.30 7.90
CA LYS A 271 18.97 9.57 8.40
C LYS A 271 19.24 8.86 9.73
N ILE A 272 18.33 8.96 10.71
CA ILE A 272 18.50 8.31 12.02
C ILE A 272 18.64 6.79 11.83
N VAL A 273 17.80 6.17 11.01
CA VAL A 273 17.86 4.72 10.75
C VAL A 273 19.21 4.35 10.13
N ASN A 274 19.67 5.08 9.11
CA ASN A 274 20.94 4.80 8.46
C ASN A 274 22.15 5.08 9.38
N ASP A 275 22.10 6.08 10.25
CA ASP A 275 23.13 6.32 11.26
C ASP A 275 23.24 5.11 12.20
N LYS A 276 22.10 4.52 12.65
CA LYS A 276 22.09 3.32 13.50
C LYS A 276 22.54 2.04 12.78
N ILE A 277 22.35 1.97 11.48
CA ILE A 277 22.95 0.93 10.64
C ILE A 277 24.48 1.08 10.61
N ALA A 278 24.96 2.29 10.38
CA ALA A 278 26.40 2.60 10.30
C ALA A 278 27.13 2.42 11.66
N GLU A 279 26.43 2.61 12.79
CA GLU A 279 26.97 2.38 14.14
C GLU A 279 27.30 0.90 14.39
N ALA A 280 26.84 -0.04 13.55
CA ALA A 280 27.10 -1.47 13.64
C ALA A 280 26.75 -2.05 15.04
N ILE A 281 25.54 -1.75 15.51
CA ILE A 281 25.07 -2.13 16.85
C ILE A 281 24.78 -3.64 16.89
N PRO A 282 25.34 -4.39 17.86
CA PRO A 282 24.95 -5.79 18.06
C PRO A 282 23.46 -5.93 18.40
N VAL A 283 22.77 -6.82 17.70
CA VAL A 283 21.38 -7.18 17.98
C VAL A 283 21.37 -8.34 18.97
N ARG A 284 20.80 -8.12 20.15
CA ARG A 284 20.71 -9.13 21.21
C ARG A 284 19.25 -9.54 21.40
N THR A 285 19.08 -10.80 21.75
CA THR A 285 17.78 -11.36 22.09
C THR A 285 17.87 -12.03 23.45
N ASP A 286 17.03 -11.62 24.37
CA ASP A 286 16.93 -12.20 25.70
C ASP A 286 15.51 -12.78 25.90
N VAL A 287 15.41 -13.96 26.51
CA VAL A 287 14.12 -14.56 26.88
C VAL A 287 13.94 -14.38 28.38
N MET A 288 12.84 -13.77 28.77
CA MET A 288 12.55 -13.44 30.17
C MET A 288 11.06 -13.40 30.42
N THR A 289 10.65 -13.31 31.68
CA THR A 289 9.24 -13.13 32.02
C THR A 289 8.72 -11.76 31.57
N VAL A 290 7.41 -11.64 31.31
CA VAL A 290 6.79 -10.38 30.89
C VAL A 290 7.08 -9.25 31.89
N ASP A 291 7.08 -9.55 33.19
CA ASP A 291 7.30 -8.56 34.25
C ASP A 291 8.78 -8.09 34.29
N GLU A 292 9.73 -8.98 34.05
CA GLU A 292 11.14 -8.61 33.91
C GLU A 292 11.35 -7.76 32.65
N ALA A 293 10.77 -8.16 31.52
CA ALA A 293 10.88 -7.46 30.25
C ALA A 293 10.33 -6.00 30.35
N LYS A 294 9.20 -5.81 31.01
CA LYS A 294 8.66 -4.46 31.27
C LYS A 294 9.60 -3.59 32.10
N LYS A 295 10.28 -4.16 33.10
CA LYS A 295 11.25 -3.44 33.93
C LYS A 295 12.49 -2.98 33.14
N THR A 296 12.83 -3.63 32.02
CA THR A 296 13.92 -3.22 31.15
C THR A 296 13.58 -1.97 30.30
N GLY A 297 12.33 -1.51 30.33
CA GLY A 297 11.81 -0.45 29.45
C GLY A 297 11.52 -0.93 28.02
N ALA A 298 11.47 -2.23 27.79
CA ALA A 298 11.15 -2.78 26.49
C ALA A 298 9.71 -2.46 26.10
N MET A 299 9.50 -2.05 24.86
CA MET A 299 8.19 -1.71 24.32
C MET A 299 7.43 -3.00 23.94
N ALA A 300 6.22 -3.13 24.45
CA ALA A 300 5.28 -4.17 24.07
C ALA A 300 4.24 -3.61 23.10
N LEU A 301 3.78 -4.42 22.14
CA LEU A 301 2.67 -4.03 21.26
C LEU A 301 1.36 -3.99 22.07
N PHE A 302 0.59 -2.93 21.84
CA PHE A 302 -0.66 -2.73 22.56
C PHE A 302 -1.72 -3.76 22.11
N GLY A 303 -2.35 -4.44 23.06
CA GLY A 303 -3.44 -5.40 22.79
C GLY A 303 -3.00 -6.84 22.49
N GLU A 304 -1.72 -7.16 22.40
CA GLU A 304 -1.27 -8.54 22.28
C GLU A 304 -1.29 -9.29 23.60
N LYS A 305 -1.71 -10.55 23.55
CA LYS A 305 -1.64 -11.50 24.70
C LYS A 305 -0.32 -12.22 24.66
N TYR A 306 0.53 -11.92 25.61
CA TYR A 306 1.81 -12.59 25.78
C TYR A 306 1.69 -13.82 26.70
N GLY A 307 2.50 -14.86 26.44
CA GLY A 307 2.66 -15.99 27.35
C GLY A 307 3.41 -15.59 28.64
N GLU A 308 3.80 -16.58 29.43
CA GLU A 308 4.58 -16.35 30.66
C GLU A 308 5.94 -15.72 30.38
N THR A 309 6.54 -16.07 29.26
CA THR A 309 7.85 -15.57 28.80
C THR A 309 7.74 -14.90 27.45
N VAL A 310 8.59 -13.90 27.21
CA VAL A 310 8.70 -13.14 25.95
C VAL A 310 10.15 -13.04 25.50
N ARG A 311 10.33 -12.89 24.19
CA ARG A 311 11.61 -12.51 23.60
C ARG A 311 11.70 -10.99 23.55
N VAL A 312 12.77 -10.43 24.05
CA VAL A 312 13.12 -9.01 23.98
C VAL A 312 14.29 -8.87 23.01
N VAL A 313 14.05 -8.17 21.93
CA VAL A 313 15.09 -7.83 20.93
C VAL A 313 15.61 -6.43 21.24
N SER A 314 16.92 -6.31 21.39
CA SER A 314 17.61 -5.06 21.75
C SER A 314 18.67 -4.70 20.72
N MET A 315 18.68 -3.44 20.27
CA MET A 315 19.69 -2.83 19.42
C MET A 315 20.39 -1.72 20.20
N GLY A 316 21.33 -2.12 21.06
CA GLY A 316 21.94 -1.24 22.06
C GLY A 316 20.89 -0.66 23.00
N ASP A 317 21.04 0.63 23.31
CA ASP A 317 20.05 1.39 24.07
C ASP A 317 19.05 2.13 23.16
N PHE A 318 19.20 2.02 21.84
CA PHE A 318 18.35 2.74 20.90
C PHE A 318 16.96 2.13 20.75
N SER A 319 16.88 0.82 20.52
CA SER A 319 15.59 0.11 20.42
C SER A 319 15.58 -1.13 21.30
N LYS A 320 14.50 -1.34 22.03
CA LYS A 320 14.26 -2.52 22.85
C LYS A 320 12.78 -2.86 22.83
N GLU A 321 12.42 -4.00 22.22
CA GLU A 321 11.03 -4.35 21.93
C GLU A 321 10.73 -5.83 22.12
N PHE A 322 9.48 -6.16 22.47
CA PHE A 322 9.00 -7.54 22.47
C PHE A 322 8.85 -8.01 21.02
N CYS A 323 9.61 -8.99 20.60
CA CYS A 323 9.57 -9.49 19.24
C CYS A 323 9.92 -10.96 19.12
N GLY A 324 9.00 -11.75 18.53
CA GLY A 324 9.18 -13.15 18.22
C GLY A 324 9.83 -13.42 16.85
N GLY A 325 10.12 -12.40 16.07
CA GLY A 325 10.64 -12.53 14.71
C GLY A 325 12.13 -12.89 14.62
N THR A 326 12.60 -13.01 13.40
CA THR A 326 14.02 -13.26 13.10
C THR A 326 14.70 -11.96 12.68
N HIS A 327 15.94 -11.77 13.14
CA HIS A 327 16.67 -10.51 12.99
C HIS A 327 18.10 -10.73 12.51
N VAL A 328 18.72 -9.68 12.01
CA VAL A 328 20.18 -9.63 11.79
C VAL A 328 20.92 -9.71 13.13
N LYS A 329 22.15 -10.14 13.11
CA LYS A 329 23.00 -10.20 14.33
C LYS A 329 23.66 -8.85 14.65
N ASN A 330 23.76 -7.99 13.64
CA ASN A 330 24.32 -6.66 13.76
C ASN A 330 23.57 -5.70 12.81
N THR A 331 23.31 -4.46 13.23
CA THR A 331 22.58 -3.49 12.41
C THR A 331 23.26 -3.19 11.09
N SER A 332 24.60 -3.28 11.00
CA SER A 332 25.35 -3.12 9.75
C SER A 332 24.96 -4.13 8.65
N GLU A 333 24.43 -5.30 9.00
CA GLU A 333 23.99 -6.29 8.04
C GLU A 333 22.77 -5.81 7.23
N ILE A 334 22.01 -4.83 7.73
CA ILE A 334 20.90 -4.19 7.00
C ILE A 334 21.45 -3.48 5.74
N ALA A 335 22.68 -2.97 5.79
CA ALA A 335 23.47 -2.28 4.78
C ALA A 335 22.96 -0.89 4.43
N ALA A 336 21.70 -0.71 4.06
CA ALA A 336 21.09 0.58 3.73
C ALA A 336 19.58 0.52 3.99
N PHE A 337 18.98 1.70 4.22
CA PHE A 337 17.55 1.88 4.41
C PHE A 337 17.06 3.06 3.58
N LYS A 338 15.94 2.90 2.86
CA LYS A 338 15.33 3.95 2.04
C LYS A 338 13.81 3.93 2.19
N ILE A 339 13.23 5.04 2.61
CA ILE A 339 11.77 5.26 2.56
C ILE A 339 11.36 5.51 1.11
N ILE A 340 10.41 4.75 0.59
CA ILE A 340 9.91 4.88 -0.78
C ILE A 340 8.54 5.53 -0.85
N SER A 341 7.74 5.42 0.21
CA SER A 341 6.42 6.08 0.27
C SER A 341 5.99 6.35 1.72
N GLU A 342 5.17 7.38 1.90
CA GLU A 342 4.44 7.70 3.13
C GLU A 342 3.02 8.13 2.75
N ASN A 343 2.00 7.43 3.26
CA ASN A 343 0.60 7.65 2.89
C ASN A 343 -0.35 7.46 4.08
N GLY A 344 -1.54 8.09 4.03
CA GLY A 344 -2.64 7.79 4.95
C GLY A 344 -3.36 6.52 4.54
N VAL A 345 -3.66 5.62 5.50
CA VAL A 345 -4.41 4.38 5.24
C VAL A 345 -5.74 4.31 6.00
N ALA A 346 -5.85 5.06 7.08
CA ALA A 346 -7.07 5.24 7.86
C ALA A 346 -7.01 6.57 8.60
N ALA A 347 -8.10 7.00 9.22
CA ALA A 347 -8.11 8.17 10.09
C ALA A 347 -7.07 8.00 11.22
N GLY A 348 -6.14 8.94 11.33
CA GLY A 348 -5.07 8.90 12.33
C GLY A 348 -4.03 7.79 12.15
N VAL A 349 -3.99 7.08 11.01
CA VAL A 349 -3.01 6.04 10.71
C VAL A 349 -2.26 6.34 9.42
N ARG A 350 -0.95 6.39 9.53
CA ARG A 350 -0.02 6.59 8.42
C ARG A 350 0.73 5.29 8.12
N ARG A 351 1.13 5.12 6.87
CA ARG A 351 1.90 3.97 6.38
C ARG A 351 3.20 4.44 5.76
N ILE A 352 4.30 3.85 6.20
CA ILE A 352 5.59 3.94 5.52
C ILE A 352 5.89 2.60 4.84
N GLU A 353 6.35 2.67 3.60
CA GLU A 353 7.02 1.57 2.92
C GLU A 353 8.49 1.92 2.71
N ALA A 354 9.37 0.97 3.01
CA ALA A 354 10.81 1.18 2.90
C ALA A 354 11.54 -0.09 2.43
N LEU A 355 12.71 0.12 1.86
CA LEU A 355 13.61 -0.90 1.35
C LEU A 355 14.85 -1.01 2.21
N THR A 356 15.48 -2.19 2.20
CA THR A 356 16.78 -2.43 2.84
C THR A 356 17.76 -3.13 1.89
N GLY A 357 19.02 -3.02 2.19
CA GLY A 357 20.09 -3.78 1.54
C GLY A 357 20.12 -3.62 0.02
N ASP A 358 20.22 -4.75 -0.68
CA ASP A 358 20.34 -4.77 -2.15
C ASP A 358 19.13 -4.16 -2.87
N ASN A 359 17.95 -4.17 -2.24
CA ASN A 359 16.75 -3.57 -2.83
C ASN A 359 16.87 -2.03 -2.89
N VAL A 360 17.57 -1.39 -1.95
CA VAL A 360 17.90 0.05 -2.00
C VAL A 360 18.80 0.35 -3.20
N PHE A 361 19.84 -0.46 -3.42
CA PHE A 361 20.73 -0.27 -4.56
C PHE A 361 20.03 -0.54 -5.89
N ALA A 362 19.14 -1.53 -5.95
CA ALA A 362 18.31 -1.79 -7.11
C ALA A 362 17.38 -0.60 -7.43
N TYR A 363 16.77 -0.02 -6.40
CA TYR A 363 15.93 1.18 -6.53
C TYR A 363 16.71 2.37 -7.12
N TYR A 364 17.89 2.67 -6.60
CA TYR A 364 18.71 3.77 -7.13
C TYR A 364 19.21 3.50 -8.56
N ARG A 365 19.60 2.26 -8.89
CA ARG A 365 19.96 1.90 -10.26
C ARG A 365 18.82 2.10 -11.26
N ASN A 366 17.58 1.80 -10.84
CA ASN A 366 16.41 2.03 -11.68
C ASN A 366 16.15 3.54 -11.87
N LEU A 367 16.25 4.34 -10.81
CA LEU A 367 16.13 5.81 -10.92
C LEU A 367 17.21 6.40 -11.83
N GLU A 368 18.45 5.95 -11.70
CA GLU A 368 19.54 6.39 -12.56
C GLU A 368 19.26 6.05 -14.03
N LYS A 369 18.78 4.83 -14.30
CA LYS A 369 18.40 4.39 -15.64
C LYS A 369 17.28 5.26 -16.22
N GLU A 370 16.22 5.50 -15.48
CA GLU A 370 15.10 6.36 -15.89
C GLU A 370 15.56 7.80 -16.17
N LEU A 371 16.44 8.35 -15.32
CA LEU A 371 17.01 9.68 -15.52
C LEU A 371 17.87 9.74 -16.82
N LEU A 372 18.68 8.72 -17.08
CA LEU A 372 19.48 8.64 -18.31
C LEU A 372 18.60 8.51 -19.56
N GLU A 373 17.54 7.71 -19.51
CA GLU A 373 16.56 7.57 -20.60
C GLU A 373 15.81 8.88 -20.85
N ALA A 374 15.36 9.57 -19.80
CA ALA A 374 14.71 10.88 -19.92
C ALA A 374 15.65 11.94 -20.52
N ALA A 375 16.90 12.00 -20.06
CA ALA A 375 17.92 12.90 -20.60
C ALA A 375 18.19 12.61 -22.08
N LYS A 376 18.31 11.34 -22.47
CA LYS A 376 18.47 10.93 -23.87
C LYS A 376 17.28 11.34 -24.72
N ALA A 377 16.04 11.16 -24.25
CA ALA A 377 14.82 11.57 -24.96
C ALA A 377 14.78 13.09 -25.20
N ALA A 378 15.22 13.89 -24.23
CA ALA A 378 15.34 15.33 -24.34
C ALA A 378 16.60 15.80 -25.11
N LYS A 379 17.44 14.89 -25.59
CA LYS A 379 18.77 15.18 -26.19
C LYS A 379 19.65 16.04 -25.26
N ALA A 380 19.70 15.68 -23.99
CA ALA A 380 20.44 16.35 -22.91
C ALA A 380 21.29 15.34 -22.14
N THR A 381 22.09 15.83 -21.19
CA THR A 381 22.70 15.03 -20.13
C THR A 381 21.84 15.15 -18.87
N PRO A 382 21.95 14.24 -17.88
CA PRO A 382 21.27 14.40 -16.59
C PRO A 382 21.48 15.79 -15.95
N ALA A 383 22.67 16.32 -16.03
CA ALA A 383 23.01 17.63 -15.45
C ALA A 383 22.35 18.82 -16.18
N THR A 384 22.04 18.68 -17.46
CA THR A 384 21.44 19.74 -18.29
C THR A 384 19.98 19.50 -18.64
N LEU A 385 19.38 18.43 -18.08
CA LEU A 385 18.02 18.00 -18.43
C LEU A 385 16.98 19.08 -18.09
N THR A 386 17.03 19.65 -16.92
CA THR A 386 16.09 20.69 -16.45
C THR A 386 16.14 21.92 -17.38
N GLU A 387 17.33 22.45 -17.63
CA GLU A 387 17.51 23.60 -18.55
C GLU A 387 16.98 23.30 -19.94
N LYS A 388 17.21 22.06 -20.44
CA LYS A 388 16.71 21.66 -21.77
C LYS A 388 15.20 21.59 -21.82
N ILE A 389 14.56 21.08 -20.76
CA ILE A 389 13.08 21.03 -20.67
C ILE A 389 12.51 22.42 -20.59
N GLU A 390 13.07 23.33 -19.79
CA GLU A 390 12.64 24.74 -19.69
C GLU A 390 12.77 25.44 -21.06
N HIS A 391 13.88 25.24 -21.75
CA HIS A 391 14.07 25.78 -23.11
C HIS A 391 13.02 25.25 -24.10
N MET A 392 12.75 23.92 -24.08
CA MET A 392 11.74 23.31 -24.95
C MET A 392 10.33 23.86 -24.64
N GLN A 393 9.98 24.06 -23.37
CA GLN A 393 8.70 24.67 -22.99
C GLN A 393 8.57 26.11 -23.47
N ALA A 394 9.65 26.89 -23.36
CA ALA A 394 9.68 28.27 -23.88
C ALA A 394 9.55 28.30 -25.41
N GLU A 395 10.22 27.42 -26.11
CA GLU A 395 10.13 27.29 -27.58
C GLU A 395 8.73 26.88 -28.03
N ILE A 396 8.11 25.89 -27.37
CA ILE A 396 6.73 25.47 -27.63
C ILE A 396 5.77 26.66 -27.45
N LYS A 397 5.91 27.42 -26.36
CA LYS A 397 5.07 28.60 -26.11
C LYS A 397 5.25 29.65 -27.20
N ALA A 398 6.48 29.94 -27.63
CA ALA A 398 6.77 30.90 -28.69
C ALA A 398 6.19 30.43 -30.03
N LEU A 399 6.38 29.17 -30.42
CA LEU A 399 5.85 28.58 -31.65
C LEU A 399 4.30 28.56 -31.65
N THR A 400 3.68 28.27 -30.49
CA THR A 400 2.22 28.32 -30.35
C THR A 400 1.70 29.74 -30.61
N SER A 401 2.30 30.77 -30.00
CA SER A 401 1.94 32.17 -30.21
C SER A 401 2.18 32.63 -31.66
N GLU A 402 3.29 32.24 -32.26
CA GLU A 402 3.57 32.52 -33.68
C GLU A 402 2.54 31.86 -34.59
N ASN A 403 2.17 30.61 -34.35
CA ASN A 403 1.14 29.91 -35.11
C ASN A 403 -0.21 30.58 -35.02
N GLU A 404 -0.63 31.03 -33.82
CA GLU A 404 -1.85 31.81 -33.63
C GLU A 404 -1.80 33.15 -34.40
N SER A 405 -0.66 33.84 -34.36
CA SER A 405 -0.44 35.08 -35.11
C SER A 405 -0.51 34.83 -36.62
N LEU A 406 0.12 33.81 -37.13
CA LEU A 406 0.09 33.43 -38.54
C LEU A 406 -1.32 33.03 -39.00
N LYS A 407 -2.05 32.26 -38.20
CA LYS A 407 -3.46 31.94 -38.46
C LYS A 407 -4.33 33.18 -38.52
N SER A 408 -4.14 34.11 -37.58
CA SER A 408 -4.86 35.39 -37.57
C SER A 408 -4.54 36.27 -38.81
N LYS A 409 -3.27 36.29 -39.25
CA LYS A 409 -2.88 36.99 -40.49
C LYS A 409 -3.50 36.36 -41.73
N ALA A 410 -3.42 35.04 -41.87
CA ALA A 410 -4.02 34.30 -42.96
C ALA A 410 -5.54 34.50 -43.03
N ALA A 411 -6.21 34.52 -41.86
CA ALA A 411 -7.64 34.84 -41.77
C ALA A 411 -7.95 36.27 -42.25
N LYS A 412 -7.11 37.27 -41.89
CA LYS A 412 -7.28 38.67 -42.34
C LYS A 412 -7.04 38.83 -43.84
N GLU A 413 -6.07 38.15 -44.42
CA GLU A 413 -5.81 38.15 -45.85
C GLU A 413 -7.00 37.55 -46.63
N ALA A 414 -7.52 36.40 -46.13
CA ALA A 414 -8.74 35.80 -46.68
C ALA A 414 -9.95 36.72 -46.59
N LEU A 415 -10.04 37.57 -45.53
CA LEU A 415 -11.12 38.55 -45.36
C LEU A 415 -11.04 39.70 -46.38
N GLY A 416 -9.84 40.15 -46.77
CA GLY A 416 -9.64 41.20 -47.77
C GLY A 416 -10.27 40.83 -49.11
N ASP A 417 -10.11 39.63 -49.59
CA ASP A 417 -10.70 39.10 -50.82
C ASP A 417 -12.23 38.90 -50.70
N VAL A 418 -12.72 38.70 -49.48
CA VAL A 418 -14.17 38.47 -49.23
C VAL A 418 -14.96 39.78 -49.16
N MET A 419 -14.36 40.86 -48.69
CA MET A 419 -15.03 42.21 -48.66
C MET A 419 -15.42 42.69 -50.05
N ASP A 420 -14.72 42.30 -51.09
CA ASP A 420 -15.06 42.62 -52.48
C ASP A 420 -16.31 41.87 -52.99
N GLN A 421 -16.80 40.90 -52.26
CA GLN A 421 -17.98 40.07 -52.57
C GLN A 421 -19.30 40.59 -51.90
N ILE A 422 -19.28 41.75 -51.27
CA ILE A 422 -20.49 42.34 -50.68
C ILE A 422 -21.49 42.69 -51.76
N VAL A 423 -22.70 42.13 -51.63
CA VAL A 423 -23.82 42.43 -52.54
C VAL A 423 -24.90 43.19 -51.79
N GLU A 424 -25.41 44.28 -52.40
CA GLU A 424 -26.53 45.01 -51.82
C GLU A 424 -27.86 44.41 -52.32
N VAL A 425 -28.69 43.94 -51.38
CA VAL A 425 -30.00 43.37 -51.66
C VAL A 425 -31.04 44.13 -50.86
N LYS A 426 -31.93 44.89 -51.61
CA LYS A 426 -32.99 45.65 -51.01
C LYS A 426 -32.55 46.70 -49.95
N GLY A 427 -31.38 47.33 -50.14
CA GLY A 427 -30.82 48.31 -49.21
C GLY A 427 -30.08 47.73 -48.00
N VAL A 428 -29.90 46.44 -47.96
CA VAL A 428 -29.13 45.74 -46.93
C VAL A 428 -27.87 45.13 -47.57
N LYS A 429 -26.71 45.40 -46.97
CA LYS A 429 -25.44 44.75 -47.38
C LYS A 429 -25.42 43.30 -46.90
N LEU A 430 -25.30 42.37 -47.82
CA LEU A 430 -25.19 40.92 -47.53
C LEU A 430 -23.79 40.44 -47.95
N LEU A 431 -23.12 39.75 -47.04
CA LEU A 431 -21.90 39.01 -47.31
C LEU A 431 -22.15 37.54 -47.03
N ALA A 432 -21.96 36.71 -48.06
CA ALA A 432 -22.01 35.28 -47.93
C ALA A 432 -20.79 34.70 -48.66
N SER A 433 -19.86 34.15 -47.91
CA SER A 433 -18.63 33.57 -48.45
C SER A 433 -18.21 32.32 -47.66
N ALA A 434 -17.56 31.40 -48.35
CA ALA A 434 -16.90 30.27 -47.73
C ALA A 434 -15.43 30.61 -47.49
N VAL A 435 -14.95 30.36 -46.28
CA VAL A 435 -13.55 30.58 -45.89
C VAL A 435 -12.93 29.24 -45.58
N ASP A 436 -11.95 28.82 -46.34
CA ASP A 436 -11.23 27.57 -46.11
C ASP A 436 -10.04 27.76 -45.17
N GLY A 437 -9.74 26.73 -44.33
CA GLY A 437 -8.57 26.70 -43.47
C GLY A 437 -8.66 27.49 -42.15
N VAL A 438 -9.86 27.97 -41.80
CA VAL A 438 -10.13 28.72 -40.56
C VAL A 438 -10.93 27.84 -39.59
N ASP A 439 -10.45 27.70 -38.35
CA ASP A 439 -11.18 26.99 -37.31
C ASP A 439 -12.34 27.80 -36.72
N MET A 440 -13.14 27.18 -35.82
CA MET A 440 -14.32 27.85 -35.21
C MET A 440 -14.00 29.12 -34.42
N ASN A 441 -12.82 29.23 -33.85
CA ASN A 441 -12.41 30.43 -33.12
C ASN A 441 -12.00 31.52 -34.11
N GLY A 442 -11.23 31.19 -35.14
CA GLY A 442 -10.91 32.10 -36.23
C GLY A 442 -12.16 32.61 -36.98
N LEU A 443 -13.19 31.79 -37.18
CA LEU A 443 -14.48 32.21 -37.75
C LEU A 443 -15.25 33.19 -36.85
N ARG A 444 -15.18 33.03 -35.53
CA ARG A 444 -15.77 34.00 -34.57
C ARG A 444 -15.04 35.34 -34.64
N ASP A 445 -13.70 35.30 -34.60
CA ASP A 445 -12.87 36.52 -34.69
C ASP A 445 -13.10 37.26 -36.01
N LEU A 446 -13.26 36.53 -37.14
CA LEU A 446 -13.66 37.10 -38.42
C LEU A 446 -15.07 37.72 -38.39
N GLY A 447 -16.03 37.03 -37.78
CA GLY A 447 -17.38 37.52 -37.61
C GLY A 447 -17.46 38.79 -36.76
N ASP A 448 -16.66 38.94 -35.74
CA ASP A 448 -16.59 40.11 -34.88
C ASP A 448 -15.87 41.31 -35.59
N GLN A 449 -14.96 41.06 -36.53
CA GLN A 449 -14.30 42.08 -37.32
C GLN A 449 -15.18 42.61 -38.48
N LEU A 450 -16.23 41.87 -38.86
CA LEU A 450 -17.18 42.22 -39.92
C LEU A 450 -18.39 42.98 -39.40
N LYS A 451 -18.58 43.10 -38.09
CA LYS A 451 -19.62 43.91 -37.45
C LYS A 451 -19.21 45.38 -37.37
#